data_e7b2000df7aaed3f45420d8c54a7351c
#
_entry.id   e7b2000df7aaed3f45420d8c54a7351c
#
_cell.length_a   1.000
_cell.length_b   1.000
_cell.length_c   1.000
_cell.angle_alpha   90.00
_cell.angle_beta   90.00
_cell.angle_gamma   90.00
#
_symmetry.space_group_name_H-M   'P 1'
#
loop_
_entity.id
_entity.type
_entity.pdbx_description
1 polymer ?
#
loop_
_entity_poly.entity_id
_entity_poly.type
_entity_poly.pdbx_seq_one_letter_code
_entity_poly.pdbx_strand_id
1 'polypeptide(L)'
;MKLIVVISFLAPGLVAAAPSAAGENGEAVYRDKCAMCHDAGTDKAPRIDAREDWKARFSKGREGLVRSAIKGVPGTAMAPKAGFAQLPDAQVAEAVDYMLARAGFNAEDVALARSVSEALERVGIHGVCAEASDGAVVLTGVAEDQAAVTAAVAAARAVPGVREVENLVEPAQLFK
;
A
#
# COMPACT_ATOMS: atom_id res chain seq x y z
N MET A 1 -61.05 34.07 -11.50
CA MET A 1 -59.66 34.35 -11.13
C MET A 1 -58.97 33.00 -10.90
N LYS A 2 -58.17 32.53 -11.88
CA LYS A 2 -57.42 31.25 -11.79
C LYS A 2 -56.01 31.54 -11.30
N LEU A 3 -55.66 30.99 -10.14
CA LEU A 3 -54.32 31.08 -9.55
C LEU A 3 -53.41 30.07 -10.25
N ILE A 4 -52.39 30.54 -10.93
CA ILE A 4 -51.35 29.68 -11.53
C ILE A 4 -50.23 29.53 -10.49
N VAL A 5 -50.07 28.33 -9.95
CA VAL A 5 -48.96 27.97 -9.07
C VAL A 5 -47.78 27.55 -9.97
N VAL A 6 -46.74 28.34 -9.99
CA VAL A 6 -45.48 28.00 -10.66
C VAL A 6 -44.60 27.21 -9.67
N ILE A 7 -44.44 25.91 -9.93
CA ILE A 7 -43.54 25.06 -9.17
C ILE A 7 -42.17 25.17 -9.83
N SER A 8 -41.26 25.89 -9.17
CA SER A 8 -39.82 25.90 -9.57
C SER A 8 -39.18 24.60 -9.15
N PHE A 9 -38.80 23.78 -10.12
CA PHE A 9 -37.92 22.63 -9.91
C PHE A 9 -36.48 23.11 -9.74
N LEU A 10 -35.95 23.04 -8.52
CA LEU A 10 -34.53 23.15 -8.26
C LEU A 10 -33.87 21.85 -8.70
N ALA A 11 -33.08 21.88 -9.78
CA ALA A 11 -32.23 20.76 -10.17
C ALA A 11 -31.10 20.58 -9.15
N PRO A 12 -30.86 19.35 -8.67
CA PRO A 12 -29.67 19.10 -7.83
C PRO A 12 -28.41 19.28 -8.69
N GLY A 13 -27.57 20.25 -8.32
CA GLY A 13 -26.29 20.47 -8.93
C GLY A 13 -25.40 19.23 -8.76
N LEU A 14 -24.93 18.69 -9.87
CA LEU A 14 -23.93 17.64 -9.92
C LEU A 14 -22.61 18.25 -9.42
N VAL A 15 -22.25 17.99 -8.17
CA VAL A 15 -20.93 18.33 -7.65
C VAL A 15 -19.96 17.33 -8.27
N ALA A 16 -19.30 17.75 -9.35
CA ALA A 16 -18.17 17.02 -9.89
C ALA A 16 -17.06 17.04 -8.82
N ALA A 17 -16.72 15.87 -8.26
CA ALA A 17 -15.55 15.71 -7.43
C ALA A 17 -14.32 16.09 -8.26
N ALA A 18 -13.62 17.16 -7.87
CA ALA A 18 -12.36 17.53 -8.47
C ALA A 18 -11.36 16.37 -8.23
N PRO A 19 -10.53 16.00 -9.24
CA PRO A 19 -9.47 15.04 -9.02
C PRO A 19 -8.57 15.54 -7.89
N SER A 20 -8.26 14.64 -6.94
CA SER A 20 -7.44 14.94 -5.78
C SER A 20 -6.06 15.45 -6.24
N ALA A 21 -5.69 16.64 -5.86
CA ALA A 21 -4.38 17.26 -6.13
C ALA A 21 -3.19 16.53 -5.47
N ALA A 22 -3.43 15.44 -4.75
CA ALA A 22 -2.42 14.66 -4.03
C ALA A 22 -1.39 13.99 -4.96
N GLY A 23 -1.81 13.57 -6.16
CA GLY A 23 -0.91 12.86 -7.08
C GLY A 23 0.14 13.76 -7.75
N GLU A 24 -0.21 14.99 -8.10
CA GLU A 24 0.72 15.93 -8.75
C GLU A 24 1.81 16.43 -7.81
N ASN A 25 1.49 16.61 -6.52
CA ASN A 25 2.46 17.00 -5.50
C ASN A 25 3.47 15.89 -5.19
N GLY A 26 3.02 14.65 -5.10
CA GLY A 26 3.88 13.48 -4.84
C GLY A 26 4.92 13.27 -5.95
N GLU A 27 4.53 13.43 -7.22
CA GLU A 27 5.45 13.35 -8.36
C GLU A 27 6.51 14.45 -8.33
N ALA A 28 6.11 15.69 -8.05
CA ALA A 28 7.04 16.81 -7.99
C ALA A 28 8.08 16.62 -6.87
N VAL A 29 7.63 16.20 -5.69
CA VAL A 29 8.52 15.90 -4.55
C VAL A 29 9.45 14.73 -4.89
N TYR A 30 8.92 13.68 -5.50
CA TYR A 30 9.73 12.54 -5.94
C TYR A 30 10.86 12.98 -6.87
N ARG A 31 10.52 13.70 -7.95
CA ARG A 31 11.49 14.17 -8.95
C ARG A 31 12.60 15.01 -8.33
N ASP A 32 12.23 15.90 -7.43
CA ASP A 32 13.15 16.86 -6.82
C ASP A 32 14.05 16.25 -5.75
N LYS A 33 13.56 15.27 -4.98
CA LYS A 33 14.19 14.87 -3.73
C LYS A 33 14.56 13.37 -3.68
N CYS A 34 13.89 12.52 -4.44
CA CYS A 34 13.98 11.07 -4.31
C CYS A 34 14.58 10.38 -5.55
N ALA A 35 14.32 10.93 -6.73
CA ALA A 35 14.64 10.33 -8.03
C ALA A 35 16.14 10.04 -8.20
N MET A 36 17.02 10.88 -7.65
CA MET A 36 18.47 10.69 -7.80
C MET A 36 18.94 9.29 -7.35
N CYS A 37 18.33 8.73 -6.32
CA CYS A 37 18.65 7.39 -5.85
C CYS A 37 17.68 6.34 -6.40
N HIS A 38 16.38 6.67 -6.47
CA HIS A 38 15.33 5.69 -6.76
C HIS A 38 15.04 5.47 -8.26
N ASP A 39 15.56 6.31 -9.17
CA ASP A 39 15.53 6.02 -10.60
C ASP A 39 16.61 4.99 -10.98
N ALA A 40 17.82 5.19 -10.51
CA ALA A 40 18.97 4.36 -10.87
C ALA A 40 19.22 3.17 -9.94
N GLY A 41 18.59 3.13 -8.76
CA GLY A 41 18.87 2.11 -7.74
C GLY A 41 20.19 2.32 -7.02
N THR A 42 20.67 3.57 -6.92
CA THR A 42 21.93 3.93 -6.28
C THR A 42 21.95 3.41 -4.85
N ASP A 43 23.09 2.87 -4.43
CA ASP A 43 23.29 2.30 -3.08
C ASP A 43 22.21 1.29 -2.66
N LYS A 44 21.72 0.50 -3.61
CA LYS A 44 20.65 -0.49 -3.42
C LYS A 44 19.29 0.12 -3.04
N ALA A 45 19.07 1.39 -3.40
CA ALA A 45 17.73 1.98 -3.31
C ALA A 45 16.76 1.18 -4.21
N PRO A 46 15.54 0.88 -3.76
CA PRO A 46 14.56 0.23 -4.61
C PRO A 46 14.17 1.16 -5.75
N ARG A 47 14.24 0.68 -6.98
CA ARG A 47 13.90 1.47 -8.17
C ARG A 47 12.40 1.67 -8.28
N ILE A 48 12.01 2.86 -8.68
CA ILE A 48 10.60 3.25 -8.76
C ILE A 48 9.78 2.36 -9.72
N ASP A 49 10.40 1.82 -10.75
CA ASP A 49 9.78 1.00 -11.80
C ASP A 49 9.95 -0.52 -11.58
N ALA A 50 10.62 -0.92 -10.52
CA ALA A 50 10.95 -2.32 -10.25
C ALA A 50 10.13 -2.87 -9.07
N ARG A 51 8.94 -3.43 -9.35
CA ARG A 51 8.05 -4.03 -8.34
C ARG A 51 8.77 -5.01 -7.42
N GLU A 52 9.67 -5.82 -7.96
CA GLU A 52 10.43 -6.82 -7.20
C GLU A 52 11.33 -6.18 -6.12
N ASP A 53 11.88 -4.99 -6.39
CA ASP A 53 12.69 -4.27 -5.41
C ASP A 53 11.86 -3.85 -4.18
N TRP A 54 10.53 -3.73 -4.35
CA TRP A 54 9.59 -3.28 -3.32
C TRP A 54 8.93 -4.42 -2.55
N LYS A 55 8.81 -5.63 -3.11
CA LYS A 55 8.10 -6.75 -2.49
C LYS A 55 8.45 -6.98 -1.02
N ALA A 56 9.74 -7.21 -0.73
CA ALA A 56 10.18 -7.45 0.65
C ALA A 56 9.98 -6.24 1.57
N ARG A 57 9.99 -5.03 1.01
CA ARG A 57 9.80 -3.79 1.77
C ARG A 57 8.33 -3.52 2.05
N PHE A 58 7.48 -3.97 1.14
CA PHE A 58 6.04 -3.77 1.19
C PHE A 58 5.36 -4.53 2.36
N SER A 59 6.00 -5.57 2.90
CA SER A 59 5.54 -6.25 4.12
C SER A 59 5.36 -5.31 5.32
N LYS A 60 6.00 -4.11 5.29
CA LYS A 60 5.83 -3.07 6.32
C LYS A 60 4.55 -2.24 6.14
N GLY A 61 3.83 -2.46 5.04
CA GLY A 61 2.70 -1.64 4.64
C GLY A 61 3.09 -0.20 4.26
N ARG A 62 2.13 0.55 3.70
CA ARG A 62 2.32 1.95 3.32
C ARG A 62 2.87 2.81 4.47
N GLU A 63 2.26 2.70 5.65
CA GLU A 63 2.68 3.51 6.82
C GLU A 63 4.11 3.19 7.28
N GLY A 64 4.52 1.92 7.17
CA GLY A 64 5.88 1.51 7.48
C GLY A 64 6.88 2.08 6.47
N LEU A 65 6.52 2.16 5.19
CA LEU A 65 7.34 2.76 4.14
C LEU A 65 7.44 4.28 4.30
N VAL A 66 6.32 4.96 4.55
CA VAL A 66 6.30 6.40 4.85
C VAL A 66 7.17 6.71 6.07
N ARG A 67 7.03 5.93 7.14
CA ARG A 67 7.86 6.07 8.35
C ARG A 67 9.35 5.86 8.04
N SER A 68 9.68 4.90 7.18
CA SER A 68 11.06 4.66 6.73
C SER A 68 11.61 5.84 5.93
N ALA A 69 10.81 6.45 5.07
CA ALA A 69 11.21 7.65 4.32
C ALA A 69 11.40 8.87 5.23
N ILE A 70 10.52 9.06 6.23
CA ILE A 70 10.63 10.18 7.18
C ILE A 70 11.83 10.02 8.12
N LYS A 71 12.04 8.82 8.66
CA LYS A 71 13.09 8.58 9.69
C LYS A 71 14.42 8.11 9.13
N GLY A 72 14.47 7.80 7.82
CA GLY A 72 15.60 7.12 7.22
C GLY A 72 15.62 5.61 7.55
N VAL A 73 16.54 4.91 6.92
CA VAL A 73 16.73 3.48 7.14
C VAL A 73 18.17 3.25 7.67
N PRO A 74 18.32 2.90 8.94
CA PRO A 74 19.64 2.70 9.56
C PRO A 74 20.49 1.70 8.78
N GLY A 75 21.77 2.01 8.63
CA GLY A 75 22.73 1.15 7.91
C GLY A 75 22.62 1.23 6.38
N THR A 76 21.85 2.16 5.84
CA THR A 76 21.71 2.39 4.40
C THR A 76 21.97 3.86 4.05
N ALA A 77 22.06 4.18 2.75
CA ALA A 77 22.15 5.55 2.25
C ALA A 77 20.82 6.34 2.36
N MET A 78 19.71 5.69 2.73
CA MET A 78 18.42 6.34 2.89
C MET A 78 18.40 7.21 4.16
N ALA A 79 18.83 8.47 4.01
CA ALA A 79 18.78 9.46 5.07
C ALA A 79 17.34 9.88 5.40
N PRO A 80 17.06 10.41 6.62
CA PRO A 80 15.76 10.98 6.96
C PRO A 80 15.33 12.02 5.92
N LYS A 81 14.13 11.83 5.36
CA LYS A 81 13.55 12.71 4.31
C LYS A 81 14.53 12.96 3.14
N ALA A 82 15.30 11.94 2.76
CA ALA A 82 16.36 12.05 1.76
C ALA A 82 17.38 13.19 2.02
N GLY A 83 17.58 13.57 3.28
CA GLY A 83 18.44 14.70 3.70
C GLY A 83 17.75 16.08 3.72
N PHE A 84 16.48 16.17 3.35
CA PHE A 84 15.73 17.43 3.32
C PHE A 84 14.88 17.62 4.59
N ALA A 85 15.52 17.98 5.71
CA ALA A 85 14.86 18.09 7.01
C ALA A 85 13.61 18.97 7.04
N GLN A 86 13.55 19.99 6.18
CA GLN A 86 12.43 20.93 6.08
C GLN A 86 11.21 20.37 5.33
N LEU A 87 11.37 19.23 4.63
CA LEU A 87 10.27 18.66 3.85
C LEU A 87 9.15 18.20 4.80
N PRO A 88 7.89 18.68 4.62
CA PRO A 88 6.76 18.25 5.44
C PRO A 88 6.51 16.74 5.33
N ASP A 89 6.18 16.10 6.44
CA ASP A 89 5.90 14.66 6.48
C ASP A 89 4.78 14.26 5.50
N ALA A 90 3.77 15.12 5.33
CA ALA A 90 2.70 14.91 4.36
C ALA A 90 3.21 14.81 2.91
N GLN A 91 4.14 15.68 2.53
CA GLN A 91 4.74 15.66 1.19
C GLN A 91 5.63 14.43 0.99
N VAL A 92 6.32 13.97 2.03
CA VAL A 92 7.04 12.70 1.99
C VAL A 92 6.08 11.53 1.78
N ALA A 93 4.92 11.53 2.46
CA ALA A 93 3.90 10.51 2.28
C ALA A 93 3.35 10.48 0.85
N GLU A 94 3.04 11.66 0.27
CA GLU A 94 2.59 11.79 -1.12
C GLU A 94 3.64 11.26 -2.12
N ALA A 95 4.93 11.55 -1.89
CA ALA A 95 6.00 11.02 -2.74
C ALA A 95 6.11 9.48 -2.63
N VAL A 96 5.94 8.91 -1.44
CA VAL A 96 5.90 7.45 -1.26
C VAL A 96 4.71 6.85 -1.99
N ASP A 97 3.51 7.47 -1.91
CA ASP A 97 2.32 7.02 -2.64
C ASP A 97 2.55 7.04 -4.16
N TYR A 98 3.17 8.09 -4.69
CA TYR A 98 3.56 8.16 -6.08
C TYR A 98 4.52 7.03 -6.46
N MET A 99 5.55 6.77 -5.64
CA MET A 99 6.51 5.69 -5.89
C MET A 99 5.84 4.32 -5.88
N LEU A 100 4.94 4.07 -4.94
CA LEU A 100 4.20 2.82 -4.85
C LEU A 100 3.31 2.60 -6.07
N ALA A 101 2.59 3.63 -6.50
CA ALA A 101 1.77 3.57 -7.71
C ALA A 101 2.61 3.27 -8.95
N ARG A 102 3.78 3.89 -9.07
CA ARG A 102 4.72 3.65 -10.18
C ARG A 102 5.32 2.24 -10.15
N ALA A 103 5.54 1.69 -8.96
CA ALA A 103 5.98 0.30 -8.77
C ALA A 103 4.83 -0.72 -8.96
N GLY A 104 3.63 -0.27 -9.32
CA GLY A 104 2.47 -1.13 -9.54
C GLY A 104 1.72 -1.51 -8.25
N PHE A 105 1.87 -0.71 -7.16
CA PHE A 105 1.09 -0.85 -5.94
C PHE A 105 0.12 0.34 -5.86
N ASN A 106 -1.15 0.12 -6.08
CA ASN A 106 -2.14 1.17 -5.88
C ASN A 106 -2.56 1.26 -4.39
N ALA A 107 -3.20 2.37 -4.01
CA ALA A 107 -3.60 2.60 -2.62
C ALA A 107 -4.66 1.60 -2.13
N GLU A 108 -5.50 1.10 -3.02
CA GLU A 108 -6.55 0.12 -2.72
C GLU A 108 -5.94 -1.25 -2.43
N ASP A 109 -4.99 -1.70 -3.25
CA ASP A 109 -4.24 -2.94 -3.03
C ASP A 109 -3.46 -2.89 -1.71
N VAL A 110 -2.85 -1.74 -1.41
CA VAL A 110 -2.14 -1.51 -0.15
C VAL A 110 -3.08 -1.64 1.05
N ALA A 111 -4.24 -1.00 0.98
CA ALA A 111 -5.24 -1.07 2.04
C ALA A 111 -5.79 -2.49 2.19
N LEU A 112 -6.02 -3.19 1.07
CA LEU A 112 -6.49 -4.57 1.07
C LEU A 112 -5.46 -5.51 1.69
N ALA A 113 -4.19 -5.45 1.28
CA ALA A 113 -3.11 -6.27 1.84
C ALA A 113 -2.97 -6.03 3.36
N ARG A 114 -3.10 -4.78 3.81
CA ARG A 114 -3.10 -4.45 5.23
C ARG A 114 -4.29 -5.07 5.97
N SER A 115 -5.49 -4.95 5.42
CA SER A 115 -6.70 -5.54 6.01
C SER A 115 -6.61 -7.05 6.14
N VAL A 116 -5.99 -7.72 5.16
CA VAL A 116 -5.70 -9.16 5.21
C VAL A 116 -4.68 -9.45 6.32
N SER A 117 -3.59 -8.70 6.41
CA SER A 117 -2.58 -8.88 7.47
C SER A 117 -3.18 -8.74 8.87
N GLU A 118 -4.03 -7.72 9.08
CA GLU A 118 -4.77 -7.54 10.34
C GLU A 118 -5.75 -8.69 10.61
N ALA A 119 -6.34 -9.28 9.57
CA ALA A 119 -7.21 -10.46 9.73
C ALA A 119 -6.42 -11.71 10.13
N LEU A 120 -5.22 -11.90 9.59
CA LEU A 120 -4.31 -12.98 9.97
C LEU A 120 -3.87 -12.85 11.43
N GLU A 121 -3.47 -11.65 11.85
CA GLU A 121 -3.08 -11.38 13.24
C GLU A 121 -4.23 -11.67 14.22
N ARG A 122 -5.47 -11.28 13.89
CA ARG A 122 -6.65 -11.54 14.74
C ARG A 122 -6.93 -13.03 14.96
N VAL A 123 -6.54 -13.89 14.04
CA VAL A 123 -6.68 -15.36 14.19
C VAL A 123 -5.39 -16.03 14.65
N GLY A 124 -4.39 -15.24 15.11
CA GLY A 124 -3.14 -15.73 15.67
C GLY A 124 -2.15 -16.28 14.62
N ILE A 125 -2.33 -15.95 13.34
CA ILE A 125 -1.41 -16.39 12.28
C ILE A 125 -0.26 -15.39 12.17
N HIS A 126 0.94 -15.86 12.44
CA HIS A 126 2.19 -15.11 12.34
C HIS A 126 3.11 -15.73 11.27
N GLY A 127 4.03 -14.94 10.72
CA GLY A 127 4.99 -15.41 9.71
C GLY A 127 4.42 -15.53 8.29
N VAL A 128 3.16 -15.09 8.09
CA VAL A 128 2.51 -15.04 6.78
C VAL A 128 2.38 -13.58 6.33
N CYS A 129 2.80 -13.29 5.11
CA CYS A 129 2.68 -12.00 4.46
C CYS A 129 1.58 -12.04 3.40
N ALA A 130 0.86 -10.93 3.24
CA ALA A 130 -0.16 -10.76 2.21
C ALA A 130 0.26 -9.66 1.22
N GLU A 131 0.17 -9.97 -0.08
CA GLU A 131 0.24 -8.99 -1.16
C GLU A 131 -1.11 -8.96 -1.88
N ALA A 132 -1.55 -7.79 -2.31
CA ALA A 132 -2.79 -7.64 -3.06
C ALA A 132 -2.54 -6.93 -4.39
N SER A 133 -3.31 -7.31 -5.40
CA SER A 133 -3.38 -6.66 -6.71
C SER A 133 -4.76 -6.88 -7.31
N ASP A 134 -5.50 -5.81 -7.56
CA ASP A 134 -6.86 -5.88 -8.13
C ASP A 134 -7.78 -6.86 -7.41
N GLY A 135 -7.71 -6.94 -6.07
CA GLY A 135 -8.53 -7.86 -5.27
C GLY A 135 -8.05 -9.32 -5.27
N ALA A 136 -7.03 -9.67 -6.04
CA ALA A 136 -6.30 -10.92 -5.87
C ALA A 136 -5.28 -10.77 -4.74
N VAL A 137 -5.23 -11.74 -3.83
CA VAL A 137 -4.31 -11.76 -2.70
C VAL A 137 -3.41 -12.98 -2.80
N VAL A 138 -2.11 -12.74 -2.69
CA VAL A 138 -1.10 -13.79 -2.59
C VAL A 138 -0.63 -13.86 -1.14
N LEU A 139 -0.75 -15.02 -0.52
CA LEU A 139 -0.21 -15.31 0.81
C LEU A 139 1.13 -16.04 0.66
N THR A 140 2.17 -15.55 1.34
CA THR A 140 3.51 -16.14 1.34
C THR A 140 4.04 -16.26 2.76
N GLY A 141 4.99 -17.16 2.98
CA GLY A 141 5.65 -17.31 4.27
C GLY A 141 5.50 -18.71 4.84
N VAL A 142 5.66 -18.82 6.16
CA VAL A 142 5.59 -20.11 6.87
C VAL A 142 4.60 -19.99 8.02
N ALA A 143 3.65 -20.92 8.08
CA ALA A 143 2.71 -21.06 9.18
C ALA A 143 3.12 -22.24 10.09
N GLU A 144 2.61 -22.26 11.31
CA GLU A 144 2.99 -23.25 12.33
C GLU A 144 2.72 -24.69 11.89
N ASP A 145 1.57 -24.92 11.24
CA ASP A 145 1.15 -26.23 10.71
C ASP A 145 0.16 -26.08 9.54
N GLN A 146 -0.32 -27.19 9.02
CA GLN A 146 -1.29 -27.23 7.93
C GLN A 146 -2.66 -26.65 8.34
N ALA A 147 -3.04 -26.74 9.60
CA ALA A 147 -4.28 -26.13 10.09
C ALA A 147 -4.19 -24.59 10.07
N ALA A 148 -3.03 -24.06 10.46
CA ALA A 148 -2.72 -22.64 10.38
C ALA A 148 -2.70 -22.12 8.93
N VAL A 149 -2.17 -22.87 7.98
CA VAL A 149 -2.25 -22.56 6.53
C VAL A 149 -3.72 -22.45 6.09
N THR A 150 -4.55 -23.42 6.48
CA THR A 150 -5.97 -23.42 6.13
C THR A 150 -6.71 -22.22 6.74
N ALA A 151 -6.42 -21.92 8.02
CA ALA A 151 -6.98 -20.77 8.72
C ALA A 151 -6.55 -19.43 8.10
N ALA A 152 -5.29 -19.31 7.64
CA ALA A 152 -4.79 -18.13 6.96
C ALA A 152 -5.58 -17.86 5.66
N VAL A 153 -5.77 -18.87 4.83
CA VAL A 153 -6.56 -18.74 3.59
C VAL A 153 -8.01 -18.35 3.88
N ALA A 154 -8.62 -18.98 4.90
CA ALA A 154 -10.00 -18.65 5.30
C ALA A 154 -10.12 -17.21 5.81
N ALA A 155 -9.18 -16.75 6.65
CA ALA A 155 -9.15 -15.40 7.15
C ALA A 155 -8.97 -14.37 6.03
N ALA A 156 -8.08 -14.62 5.08
CA ALA A 156 -7.87 -13.74 3.93
C ALA A 156 -9.13 -13.64 3.05
N ARG A 157 -9.79 -14.75 2.75
CA ARG A 157 -11.03 -14.78 1.95
C ARG A 157 -12.22 -14.05 2.61
N ALA A 158 -12.22 -13.95 3.92
CA ALA A 158 -13.25 -13.24 4.67
C ALA A 158 -13.11 -11.72 4.63
N VAL A 159 -11.99 -11.18 4.14
CA VAL A 159 -11.75 -9.73 4.08
C VAL A 159 -12.54 -9.14 2.90
N PRO A 160 -13.37 -8.10 3.14
CA PRO A 160 -14.07 -7.40 2.07
C PRO A 160 -13.11 -6.86 1.01
N GLY A 161 -13.42 -7.09 -0.27
CA GLY A 161 -12.59 -6.69 -1.40
C GLY A 161 -11.65 -7.79 -1.91
N VAL A 162 -11.45 -8.87 -1.17
CA VAL A 162 -10.73 -10.04 -1.66
C VAL A 162 -11.61 -10.82 -2.62
N ARG A 163 -11.15 -10.99 -3.86
CA ARG A 163 -11.82 -11.76 -4.91
C ARG A 163 -11.20 -13.14 -5.10
N GLU A 164 -9.89 -13.22 -4.92
CA GLU A 164 -9.12 -14.45 -5.11
C GLU A 164 -7.99 -14.52 -4.07
N VAL A 165 -7.66 -15.74 -3.63
CA VAL A 165 -6.51 -15.98 -2.74
C VAL A 165 -5.66 -17.08 -3.35
N GLU A 166 -4.44 -16.73 -3.73
CA GLU A 166 -3.36 -17.65 -4.06
C GLU A 166 -2.58 -17.97 -2.78
N ASN A 167 -2.43 -19.23 -2.48
CA ASN A 167 -1.73 -19.68 -1.28
C ASN A 167 -0.36 -20.27 -1.61
N LEU A 168 0.69 -19.57 -1.19
CA LEU A 168 2.09 -20.01 -1.27
C LEU A 168 2.70 -20.14 0.15
N VAL A 169 1.84 -20.29 1.18
CA VAL A 169 2.28 -20.50 2.57
C VAL A 169 2.67 -21.96 2.76
N GLU A 170 3.84 -22.17 3.31
CA GLU A 170 4.31 -23.50 3.67
C GLU A 170 4.07 -23.78 5.16
N PRO A 171 3.62 -24.99 5.55
CA PRO A 171 3.61 -25.36 6.96
C PRO A 171 5.04 -25.58 7.45
N ALA A 172 5.34 -25.13 8.68
CA ALA A 172 6.63 -25.36 9.29
C ALA A 172 6.88 -26.89 9.37
N GLN A 173 8.00 -27.33 8.79
CA GLN A 173 8.42 -28.70 8.91
C GLN A 173 9.01 -28.91 10.30
N LEU A 174 8.26 -29.54 11.18
CA LEU A 174 8.83 -30.05 12.43
C LEU A 174 9.85 -31.12 12.04
N PHE A 175 11.12 -30.81 12.11
CA PHE A 175 12.18 -31.81 12.03
C PHE A 175 11.94 -32.82 13.16
N LYS A 176 11.51 -34.01 12.80
CA LYS A 176 11.43 -35.15 13.70
C LYS A 176 12.81 -35.75 13.92
#